data_49acd7538d2e3a8cab4a1222ce4b688c
#
_entry.id   49acd7538d2e3a8cab4a1222ce4b688c
#
_cell.length_a   1.000
_cell.length_b   1.000
_cell.length_c   1.000
_cell.angle_alpha   90.00
_cell.angle_beta   90.00
_cell.angle_gamma   90.00
#
_symmetry.space_group_name_H-M   'P 1'
#
loop_
_entity.id
_entity.type
_entity.pdbx_description
1 polymer ?
#
loop_
_entity_poly.entity_id
_entity_poly.type
_entity_poly.pdbx_seq_one_letter_code
_entity_poly.pdbx_strand_id
1 'polypeptide(L)'
;MYRWTDEQGGIHYSQGIYSVPERFRSKAQLLAFPSSPAAPAESPSPTGGEASKVTRIPFTPGKPIMVSAKINGEGSAQLMLDTGASVTVINPRVLARMGIGSRDALRGSVKGATGSADVLFVPVQSIEVGGARSGPLRVAAHDVDLGQGDGLLGRDFLDQFTVNIDSTAGVVTISPK
;
A
#
# COMPACT_ATOMS: atom_id res chain seq x y z
N MET A 1 9.81 24.58 2.75
CA MET A 1 9.47 24.34 4.18
C MET A 1 10.54 24.98 5.03
N TYR A 2 10.16 25.67 6.12
CA TYR A 2 11.09 26.30 7.05
C TYR A 2 11.16 25.50 8.34
N ARG A 3 12.38 25.29 8.85
CA ARG A 3 12.65 24.70 10.16
C ARG A 3 13.10 25.82 11.09
N TRP A 4 12.52 25.89 12.28
CA TRP A 4 12.91 26.88 13.30
C TRP A 4 12.84 26.24 14.70
N THR A 5 13.54 26.84 15.66
CA THR A 5 13.61 26.34 17.03
C THR A 5 13.06 27.42 17.97
N ASP A 6 12.22 27.04 18.91
CA ASP A 6 11.67 27.92 19.93
C ASP A 6 12.68 28.17 21.08
N GLU A 7 12.28 29.00 22.03
CA GLU A 7 13.11 29.35 23.19
C GLU A 7 13.33 28.18 24.16
N GLN A 8 12.53 27.14 24.07
CA GLN A 8 12.59 25.92 24.88
C GLN A 8 13.35 24.77 24.18
N GLY A 9 13.92 25.04 23.00
CA GLY A 9 14.65 24.05 22.20
C GLY A 9 13.77 23.15 21.32
N GLY A 10 12.47 23.43 21.26
CA GLY A 10 11.52 22.70 20.41
C GLY A 10 11.74 23.00 18.93
N ILE A 11 11.81 21.95 18.09
CA ILE A 11 11.99 22.08 16.65
C ILE A 11 10.63 22.09 15.98
N HIS A 12 10.37 23.12 15.19
CA HIS A 12 9.13 23.33 14.47
C HIS A 12 9.35 23.39 12.97
N TYR A 13 8.32 23.00 12.20
CA TYR A 13 8.31 23.05 10.74
C TYR A 13 7.11 23.85 10.24
N SER A 14 7.34 24.78 9.31
CA SER A 14 6.32 25.65 8.73
C SER A 14 6.42 25.68 7.21
N GLN A 15 5.28 25.67 6.51
CA GLN A 15 5.27 25.64 5.04
C GLN A 15 5.68 26.99 4.41
N GLY A 16 5.54 28.09 5.13
CA GLY A 16 5.93 29.42 4.67
C GLY A 16 6.63 30.23 5.75
N ILE A 17 7.45 31.21 5.37
CA ILE A 17 8.14 32.12 6.30
C ILE A 17 7.13 32.93 7.14
N TYR A 18 5.96 33.23 6.58
CA TYR A 18 4.90 33.97 7.28
C TYR A 18 4.18 33.14 8.35
N SER A 19 4.29 31.81 8.27
CA SER A 19 3.77 30.89 9.30
C SER A 19 4.75 30.68 10.45
N VAL A 20 5.95 31.25 10.34
CA VAL A 20 6.93 31.31 11.43
C VAL A 20 6.66 32.59 12.25
N PRO A 21 6.51 32.49 13.60
CA PRO A 21 6.37 33.67 14.43
C PRO A 21 7.52 34.67 14.20
N GLU A 22 7.22 35.96 14.15
CA GLU A 22 8.19 37.01 13.74
C GLU A 22 9.54 36.91 14.45
N ARG A 23 9.50 36.67 15.76
CA ARG A 23 10.69 36.54 16.60
C ARG A 23 11.63 35.38 16.23
N PHE A 24 11.16 34.40 15.46
CA PHE A 24 11.95 33.25 15.03
C PHE A 24 12.24 33.24 13.52
N ARG A 25 11.69 34.18 12.74
CA ARG A 25 11.92 34.27 11.29
C ARG A 25 13.38 34.44 10.91
N SER A 26 14.14 35.17 11.69
CA SER A 26 15.58 35.39 11.46
C SER A 26 16.44 34.14 11.66
N LYS A 27 15.94 33.17 12.42
CA LYS A 27 16.61 31.91 12.74
C LYS A 27 16.00 30.72 11.96
N ALA A 28 14.93 30.95 11.17
CA ALA A 28 14.29 29.92 10.39
C ALA A 28 15.15 29.55 9.18
N GLN A 29 15.50 28.29 9.06
CA GLN A 29 16.27 27.74 7.94
C GLN A 29 15.32 27.25 6.86
N LEU A 30 15.53 27.69 5.61
CA LEU A 30 14.85 27.14 4.46
C LEU A 30 15.41 25.75 4.16
N LEU A 31 14.59 24.72 4.32
CA LEU A 31 14.92 23.39 3.83
C LEU A 31 14.61 23.37 2.33
N ALA A 32 15.63 23.63 1.52
CA ALA A 32 15.53 23.47 0.07
C ALA A 32 15.54 21.97 -0.23
N PHE A 33 14.42 21.46 -0.71
CA PHE A 33 14.43 20.20 -1.44
C PHE A 33 14.92 20.53 -2.88
N PRO A 34 15.95 19.88 -3.40
CA PRO A 34 16.35 20.10 -4.77
C PRO A 34 15.20 19.69 -5.69
N SER A 35 14.63 20.68 -6.38
CA SER A 35 13.72 20.44 -7.49
C SER A 35 14.55 19.90 -8.63
N SER A 36 14.54 18.60 -8.86
CA SER A 36 15.07 18.02 -10.09
C SER A 36 14.06 18.20 -11.22
N PRO A 37 14.53 18.61 -12.40
CA PRO A 37 13.69 18.68 -13.59
C PRO A 37 13.30 17.28 -14.05
N ALA A 38 12.07 17.16 -14.54
CA ALA A 38 11.51 15.94 -15.10
C ALA A 38 12.35 15.41 -16.26
N ALA A 39 12.82 14.19 -16.14
CA ALA A 39 13.31 13.39 -17.26
C ALA A 39 12.49 12.09 -17.33
N PRO A 40 12.31 11.49 -18.52
CA PRO A 40 11.26 10.53 -18.79
C PRO A 40 11.49 9.18 -18.10
N ALA A 41 10.37 8.50 -17.83
CA ALA A 41 10.29 7.22 -17.17
C ALA A 41 11.18 6.15 -17.80
N GLU A 42 12.18 5.71 -17.06
CA GLU A 42 12.75 4.37 -17.21
C GLU A 42 12.44 3.56 -15.97
N SER A 43 11.81 2.41 -16.20
CA SER A 43 11.48 1.41 -15.19
C SER A 43 12.77 0.88 -14.56
N PRO A 44 12.97 0.93 -13.24
CA PRO A 44 14.05 0.17 -12.63
C PRO A 44 13.58 -1.25 -12.34
N SER A 45 14.25 -2.20 -13.00
CA SER A 45 14.25 -3.62 -12.62
C SER A 45 14.78 -3.79 -11.19
N PRO A 46 14.22 -4.70 -10.40
CA PRO A 46 14.65 -4.91 -9.03
C PRO A 46 15.89 -5.81 -8.98
N THR A 47 17.03 -5.25 -8.59
CA THR A 47 18.16 -6.06 -8.11
C THR A 47 18.21 -5.99 -6.58
N GLY A 48 18.35 -7.15 -5.97
CA GLY A 48 18.15 -7.43 -4.56
C GLY A 48 19.01 -6.63 -3.58
N GLY A 49 18.49 -6.56 -2.36
CA GLY A 49 19.15 -6.03 -1.17
C GLY A 49 18.12 -5.73 -0.10
N GLU A 50 18.13 -6.49 1.00
CA GLU A 50 17.32 -6.27 2.19
C GLU A 50 17.65 -4.90 2.80
N ALA A 51 16.75 -3.96 2.65
CA ALA A 51 16.64 -2.80 3.51
C ALA A 51 15.14 -2.56 3.68
N SER A 52 14.69 -2.29 4.90
CA SER A 52 13.31 -1.99 5.28
C SER A 52 12.70 -0.94 4.36
N LYS A 53 12.18 -1.37 3.22
CA LYS A 53 11.73 -0.46 2.16
C LYS A 53 10.34 0.03 2.48
N VAL A 54 10.26 1.29 2.86
CA VAL A 54 9.00 2.02 2.86
C VAL A 54 8.47 2.05 1.42
N THR A 55 7.35 1.39 1.19
CA THR A 55 6.67 1.39 -0.10
C THR A 55 5.74 2.59 -0.16
N ARG A 56 5.83 3.37 -1.24
CA ARG A 56 4.94 4.50 -1.51
C ARG A 56 4.15 4.22 -2.78
N ILE A 57 2.84 4.31 -2.68
CA ILE A 57 1.91 4.02 -3.78
C ILE A 57 1.10 5.27 -4.04
N PRO A 58 1.28 5.94 -5.19
CA PRO A 58 0.45 7.08 -5.54
C PRO A 58 -0.96 6.62 -5.91
N PHE A 59 -1.96 7.41 -5.53
CA PHE A 59 -3.35 7.19 -5.93
C PHE A 59 -4.08 8.50 -6.18
N THR A 60 -5.20 8.44 -6.87
CA THR A 60 -6.06 9.62 -7.10
C THR A 60 -7.09 9.71 -5.98
N PRO A 61 -7.12 10.80 -5.19
CA PRO A 61 -8.15 11.01 -4.17
C PRO A 61 -9.57 10.89 -4.77
N GLY A 62 -10.46 10.24 -4.03
CA GLY A 62 -11.83 9.97 -4.47
C GLY A 62 -11.99 8.77 -5.41
N LYS A 63 -10.91 8.08 -5.77
CA LYS A 63 -10.94 6.81 -6.50
C LYS A 63 -10.46 5.65 -5.62
N PRO A 64 -10.86 4.40 -5.94
CA PRO A 64 -10.32 3.22 -5.28
C PRO A 64 -8.79 3.18 -5.39
N ILE A 65 -8.14 2.78 -4.31
CA ILE A 65 -6.68 2.65 -4.27
C ILE A 65 -6.31 1.29 -4.85
N MET A 66 -5.78 1.29 -6.07
CA MET A 66 -5.34 0.08 -6.75
C MET A 66 -3.86 -0.15 -6.56
N VAL A 67 -3.48 -1.35 -6.20
CA VAL A 67 -2.09 -1.75 -5.98
C VAL A 67 -1.73 -2.98 -6.81
N SER A 68 -0.53 -3.01 -7.36
CA SER A 68 0.00 -4.20 -8.03
C SER A 68 0.62 -5.11 -6.98
N ALA A 69 0.03 -6.28 -6.79
CA ALA A 69 0.50 -7.29 -5.86
C ALA A 69 1.12 -8.47 -6.62
N LYS A 70 2.34 -8.86 -6.25
CA LYS A 70 2.93 -10.12 -6.72
C LYS A 70 2.50 -11.25 -5.80
N ILE A 71 2.04 -12.35 -6.38
CA ILE A 71 1.61 -13.54 -5.66
C ILE A 71 2.63 -14.64 -5.92
N ASN A 72 3.18 -15.23 -4.85
CA ASN A 72 4.22 -16.25 -4.89
C ASN A 72 5.50 -15.84 -5.67
N GLY A 73 5.68 -14.54 -5.90
CA GLY A 73 6.83 -14.02 -6.65
C GLY A 73 6.74 -14.15 -8.18
N GLU A 74 5.75 -14.87 -8.71
CA GLU A 74 5.65 -15.21 -10.14
C GLU A 74 4.53 -14.47 -10.86
N GLY A 75 3.35 -14.38 -10.25
CA GLY A 75 2.19 -13.73 -10.86
C GLY A 75 1.89 -12.37 -10.23
N SER A 76 1.30 -11.47 -11.01
CA SER A 76 0.81 -10.18 -10.50
C SER A 76 -0.70 -10.05 -10.64
N ALA A 77 -1.32 -9.43 -9.64
CA ALA A 77 -2.73 -9.09 -9.59
C ALA A 77 -2.91 -7.62 -9.25
N GLN A 78 -3.92 -6.99 -9.84
CA GLN A 78 -4.33 -5.64 -9.48
C GLN A 78 -5.37 -5.73 -8.35
N LEU A 79 -4.99 -5.40 -7.14
CA LEU A 79 -5.86 -5.49 -5.98
C LEU A 79 -6.29 -4.09 -5.51
N MET A 80 -7.55 -3.97 -5.12
CA MET A 80 -8.02 -2.78 -4.42
C MET A 80 -7.63 -2.88 -2.95
N LEU A 81 -6.93 -1.88 -2.42
CA LEU A 81 -6.61 -1.78 -1.01
C LEU A 81 -7.88 -1.52 -0.22
N ASP A 82 -8.27 -2.47 0.63
CA ASP A 82 -9.52 -2.41 1.40
C ASP A 82 -9.27 -2.69 2.89
N THR A 83 -9.24 -1.63 3.68
CA THR A 83 -9.10 -1.72 5.14
C THR A 83 -10.34 -2.28 5.85
N GLY A 84 -11.47 -2.39 5.15
CA GLY A 84 -12.70 -3.00 5.62
C GLY A 84 -12.76 -4.51 5.41
N ALA A 85 -11.97 -5.05 4.47
CA ALA A 85 -11.91 -6.48 4.21
C ALA A 85 -10.99 -7.17 5.23
N SER A 86 -11.49 -8.17 5.95
CA SER A 86 -10.68 -8.92 6.92
C SER A 86 -9.67 -9.87 6.24
N VAL A 87 -9.95 -10.28 5.02
CA VAL A 87 -9.19 -11.27 4.25
C VAL A 87 -8.98 -10.75 2.84
N THR A 88 -7.80 -11.03 2.29
CA THR A 88 -7.50 -10.78 0.88
C THR A 88 -8.35 -11.68 0.00
N VAL A 89 -9.01 -11.10 -1.00
CA VAL A 89 -9.87 -11.79 -1.96
C VAL A 89 -9.24 -11.68 -3.34
N ILE A 90 -9.11 -12.78 -4.05
CA ILE A 90 -8.57 -12.81 -5.41
C ILE A 90 -9.50 -13.58 -6.31
N ASN A 91 -9.73 -13.06 -7.51
CA ASN A 91 -10.56 -13.73 -8.52
C ASN A 91 -9.98 -15.13 -8.84
N PRO A 92 -10.81 -16.19 -8.81
CA PRO A 92 -10.35 -17.56 -9.06
C PRO A 92 -9.66 -17.74 -10.42
N ARG A 93 -10.07 -16.99 -11.45
CA ARG A 93 -9.45 -17.01 -12.78
C ARG A 93 -8.02 -16.46 -12.75
N VAL A 94 -7.77 -15.48 -11.88
CA VAL A 94 -6.43 -14.89 -11.70
C VAL A 94 -5.52 -15.89 -11.01
N LEU A 95 -5.98 -16.54 -9.94
CA LEU A 95 -5.24 -17.61 -9.26
C LEU A 95 -4.92 -18.77 -10.22
N ALA A 96 -5.89 -19.19 -11.04
CA ALA A 96 -5.69 -20.25 -12.03
C ALA A 96 -4.63 -19.87 -13.08
N ARG A 97 -4.62 -18.62 -13.56
CA ARG A 97 -3.59 -18.13 -14.49
C ARG A 97 -2.18 -18.17 -13.91
N MET A 98 -2.08 -18.05 -12.59
CA MET A 98 -0.80 -18.12 -11.86
C MET A 98 -0.44 -19.55 -11.46
N GLY A 99 -1.20 -20.57 -11.93
CA GLY A 99 -0.97 -21.97 -11.54
C GLY A 99 -1.31 -22.28 -10.07
N ILE A 100 -1.98 -21.37 -9.38
CA ILE A 100 -2.38 -21.54 -7.97
C ILE A 100 -3.72 -22.29 -7.97
N GLY A 101 -3.62 -23.60 -7.72
CA GLY A 101 -4.78 -24.48 -7.70
C GLY A 101 -5.49 -24.50 -6.35
N SER A 102 -6.70 -25.08 -6.36
CA SER A 102 -7.52 -25.29 -5.16
C SER A 102 -7.24 -26.59 -4.41
N ARG A 103 -6.12 -27.29 -4.73
CA ARG A 103 -5.84 -28.64 -4.19
C ARG A 103 -5.80 -28.68 -2.67
N ASP A 104 -5.24 -27.62 -2.03
CA ASP A 104 -5.14 -27.49 -0.57
C ASP A 104 -6.09 -26.39 -0.03
N ALA A 105 -7.13 -26.06 -0.81
CA ALA A 105 -8.10 -25.06 -0.42
C ALA A 105 -9.05 -25.58 0.65
N LEU A 106 -9.37 -24.70 1.61
CA LEU A 106 -10.39 -24.95 2.63
C LEU A 106 -11.69 -24.24 2.25
N ARG A 107 -12.81 -24.94 2.44
CA ARG A 107 -14.12 -24.29 2.31
C ARG A 107 -14.41 -23.41 3.52
N GLY A 108 -14.99 -22.24 3.27
CA GLY A 108 -15.41 -21.34 4.32
C GLY A 108 -16.31 -20.25 3.75
N SER A 109 -16.67 -19.28 4.57
CA SER A 109 -17.49 -18.16 4.15
C SER A 109 -16.84 -16.83 4.51
N VAL A 110 -17.05 -15.81 3.68
CA VAL A 110 -16.70 -14.42 3.96
C VAL A 110 -17.97 -13.60 4.10
N LYS A 111 -17.96 -12.67 5.04
CA LYS A 111 -19.03 -11.68 5.20
C LYS A 111 -18.60 -10.38 4.51
N GLY A 112 -19.44 -9.88 3.62
CA GLY A 112 -19.31 -8.59 2.99
C GLY A 112 -20.50 -7.69 3.28
N ALA A 113 -20.51 -6.49 2.72
CA ALA A 113 -21.61 -5.51 2.88
C ALA A 113 -22.95 -6.02 2.34
N THR A 114 -22.93 -6.92 1.35
CA THR A 114 -24.12 -7.48 0.69
C THR A 114 -24.54 -8.84 1.23
N GLY A 115 -23.86 -9.36 2.25
CA GLY A 115 -24.18 -10.66 2.83
C GLY A 115 -22.98 -11.58 3.01
N SER A 116 -23.25 -12.89 3.12
CA SER A 116 -22.20 -13.91 3.22
C SER A 116 -22.09 -14.67 1.91
N ALA A 117 -20.87 -14.96 1.49
CA ALA A 117 -20.56 -15.78 0.32
C ALA A 117 -19.71 -16.97 0.73
N ASP A 118 -20.02 -18.16 0.19
CA ASP A 118 -19.16 -19.32 0.32
C ASP A 118 -17.94 -19.17 -0.61
N VAL A 119 -16.76 -19.40 -0.03
CA VAL A 119 -15.49 -19.22 -0.75
C VAL A 119 -14.53 -20.37 -0.48
N LEU A 120 -13.54 -20.50 -1.33
CA LEU A 120 -12.39 -21.36 -1.10
C LEU A 120 -11.23 -20.52 -0.58
N PHE A 121 -10.68 -20.88 0.57
CA PHE A 121 -9.45 -20.30 1.09
C PHE A 121 -8.25 -21.03 0.52
N VAL A 122 -7.57 -20.40 -0.41
CA VAL A 122 -6.42 -20.96 -1.15
C VAL A 122 -5.13 -20.52 -0.49
N PRO A 123 -4.20 -21.43 -0.18
CA PRO A 123 -2.92 -21.06 0.38
C PRO A 123 -2.03 -20.40 -0.69
N VAL A 124 -1.40 -19.28 -0.32
CA VAL A 124 -0.36 -18.61 -1.10
C VAL A 124 0.90 -18.47 -0.25
N GLN A 125 2.07 -18.63 -0.86
CA GLN A 125 3.35 -18.57 -0.15
C GLN A 125 3.71 -17.13 0.23
N SER A 126 3.33 -16.18 -0.60
CA SER A 126 3.57 -14.76 -0.32
C SER A 126 2.71 -13.84 -1.16
N ILE A 127 2.43 -12.68 -0.60
CA ILE A 127 1.92 -11.51 -1.31
C ILE A 127 2.95 -10.40 -1.13
N GLU A 128 3.31 -9.72 -2.19
CA GLU A 128 4.26 -8.60 -2.19
C GLU A 128 3.66 -7.39 -2.91
N VAL A 129 3.66 -6.26 -2.24
CA VAL A 129 3.21 -4.97 -2.78
C VAL A 129 4.36 -3.97 -2.65
N GLY A 130 4.98 -3.63 -3.79
CA GLY A 130 6.23 -2.86 -3.78
C GLY A 130 7.33 -3.60 -3.02
N GLY A 131 7.81 -3.06 -1.90
CA GLY A 131 8.79 -3.70 -1.03
C GLY A 131 8.19 -4.41 0.19
N ALA A 132 6.87 -4.30 0.40
CA ALA A 132 6.18 -4.94 1.52
C ALA A 132 5.78 -6.37 1.14
N ARG A 133 6.32 -7.36 1.85
CA ARG A 133 6.05 -8.79 1.60
C ARG A 133 5.56 -9.46 2.86
N SER A 134 4.49 -10.25 2.73
CA SER A 134 3.92 -11.07 3.79
C SER A 134 3.57 -12.46 3.27
N GLY A 135 3.58 -13.45 4.14
CA GLY A 135 3.19 -14.83 3.85
C GLY A 135 3.88 -15.84 4.78
N PRO A 136 3.40 -17.10 4.77
CA PRO A 136 2.28 -17.61 3.98
C PRO A 136 0.92 -17.12 4.46
N LEU A 137 -0.02 -16.97 3.53
CA LEU A 137 -1.38 -16.48 3.77
C LEU A 137 -2.43 -17.42 3.11
N ARG A 138 -3.69 -17.28 3.53
CA ARG A 138 -4.81 -17.93 2.85
C ARG A 138 -5.72 -16.86 2.28
N VAL A 139 -5.79 -16.76 0.96
CA VAL A 139 -6.65 -15.80 0.26
C VAL A 139 -8.00 -16.43 -0.06
N ALA A 140 -9.06 -15.64 0.00
CA ALA A 140 -10.38 -16.10 -0.44
C ALA A 140 -10.46 -16.04 -1.97
N ALA A 141 -10.71 -17.17 -2.60
CA ALA A 141 -10.97 -17.25 -4.03
C ALA A 141 -12.45 -16.92 -4.29
N HIS A 142 -12.72 -15.70 -4.71
CA HIS A 142 -14.07 -15.21 -5.01
C HIS A 142 -14.03 -14.15 -6.11
N ASP A 143 -15.03 -14.17 -6.97
CA ASP A 143 -15.20 -13.15 -8.00
C ASP A 143 -15.94 -11.96 -7.38
N VAL A 144 -15.22 -10.88 -7.13
CA VAL A 144 -15.80 -9.61 -6.70
C VAL A 144 -15.90 -8.69 -7.89
N ASP A 145 -17.11 -8.21 -8.15
CA ASP A 145 -17.34 -7.26 -9.24
C ASP A 145 -16.84 -5.88 -8.83
N LEU A 146 -15.57 -5.63 -9.12
CA LEU A 146 -14.90 -4.35 -8.86
C LEU A 146 -14.83 -3.46 -10.10
N GLY A 147 -15.46 -3.88 -11.22
CA GLY A 147 -15.37 -3.22 -12.51
C GLY A 147 -13.94 -3.25 -13.10
N GLN A 148 -12.95 -2.87 -12.34
CA GLN A 148 -11.51 -2.95 -12.68
C GLN A 148 -10.75 -3.47 -11.46
N GLY A 149 -10.04 -4.57 -11.64
CA GLY A 149 -9.23 -5.18 -10.60
C GLY A 149 -9.45 -6.69 -10.50
N ASP A 150 -8.49 -7.34 -9.89
CA ASP A 150 -8.44 -8.80 -9.76
C ASP A 150 -8.88 -9.27 -8.36
N GLY A 151 -9.16 -8.32 -7.44
CA GLY A 151 -9.57 -8.63 -6.08
C GLY A 151 -9.35 -7.50 -5.08
N LEU A 152 -9.40 -7.86 -3.79
CA LEU A 152 -9.22 -6.96 -2.65
C LEU A 152 -7.97 -7.34 -1.86
N LEU A 153 -7.17 -6.38 -1.45
CA LEU A 153 -6.08 -6.56 -0.49
C LEU A 153 -6.61 -6.26 0.91
N GLY A 154 -6.76 -7.28 1.72
CA GLY A 154 -7.39 -7.23 3.03
C GLY A 154 -6.42 -7.00 4.18
N ARG A 155 -7.01 -6.96 5.40
CA ARG A 155 -6.27 -6.73 6.65
C ARG A 155 -5.32 -7.86 7.03
N ASP A 156 -5.57 -9.08 6.56
CA ASP A 156 -4.65 -10.23 6.73
C ASP A 156 -3.24 -9.92 6.20
N PHE A 157 -3.13 -9.10 5.16
CA PHE A 157 -1.88 -8.54 4.67
C PHE A 157 -1.54 -7.20 5.35
N LEU A 158 -2.49 -6.24 5.34
CA LEU A 158 -2.24 -4.87 5.78
C LEU A 158 -1.84 -4.77 7.25
N ASP A 159 -2.40 -5.61 8.12
CA ASP A 159 -2.10 -5.62 9.57
C ASP A 159 -0.66 -6.11 9.89
N GLN A 160 0.08 -6.61 8.91
CA GLN A 160 1.50 -6.94 9.09
C GLN A 160 2.40 -5.70 9.01
N PHE A 161 1.86 -4.58 8.54
CA PHE A 161 2.59 -3.36 8.25
C PHE A 161 1.95 -2.15 8.93
N THR A 162 2.73 -1.08 9.04
CA THR A 162 2.18 0.25 9.31
C THR A 162 1.74 0.86 7.99
N VAL A 163 0.43 1.05 7.84
CA VAL A 163 -0.18 1.61 6.63
C VAL A 163 -0.68 3.02 6.93
N ASN A 164 -0.21 3.99 6.18
CA ASN A 164 -0.66 5.38 6.25
C ASN A 164 -1.25 5.78 4.89
N ILE A 165 -2.47 6.30 4.89
CA ILE A 165 -3.17 6.78 3.69
C ILE A 165 -3.30 8.29 3.79
N ASP A 166 -2.50 9.01 3.03
CA ASP A 166 -2.57 10.46 2.90
C ASP A 166 -3.42 10.85 1.70
N SER A 167 -4.69 11.11 1.94
CA SER A 167 -5.64 11.51 0.90
C SER A 167 -5.37 12.90 0.35
N THR A 168 -4.66 13.75 1.08
CA THR A 168 -4.28 15.09 0.63
C THR A 168 -3.12 15.02 -0.35
N ALA A 169 -2.11 14.23 -0.02
CA ALA A 169 -0.97 13.99 -0.90
C ALA A 169 -1.26 12.94 -1.99
N GLY A 170 -2.35 12.16 -1.88
CA GLY A 170 -2.67 11.08 -2.80
C GLY A 170 -1.65 9.94 -2.76
N VAL A 171 -1.16 9.58 -1.57
CA VAL A 171 -0.12 8.56 -1.38
C VAL A 171 -0.46 7.61 -0.24
N VAL A 172 -0.36 6.32 -0.51
CA VAL A 172 -0.30 5.29 0.54
C VAL A 172 1.15 4.97 0.85
N THR A 173 1.48 4.92 2.12
CA THR A 173 2.79 4.50 2.61
C THR A 173 2.63 3.20 3.39
N ILE A 174 3.39 2.18 3.01
CA ILE A 174 3.44 0.88 3.70
C ILE A 174 4.87 0.71 4.23
N SER A 175 5.03 0.55 5.53
CA SER A 175 6.32 0.34 6.18
C SER A 175 6.26 -0.84 7.14
N PRO A 176 7.37 -1.53 7.39
CA PRO A 176 7.45 -2.55 8.44
C PRO A 176 7.00 -1.99 9.79
N LYS A 177 6.41 -2.86 10.61
CA LYS A 177 6.11 -2.54 12.03
C LYS A 177 7.35 -2.61 12.87
#